data_442e69fcfe013474c5188c54d2dc7171
#
_entry.id   442e69fcfe013474c5188c54d2dc7171
#
_cell.length_a   1.000
_cell.length_b   1.000
_cell.length_c   1.000
_cell.angle_alpha   90.00
_cell.angle_beta   90.00
_cell.angle_gamma   90.00
#
_symmetry.space_group_name_H-M   'P 1'
#
loop_
_entity.id
_entity.type
_entity.pdbx_description
1 polymer ?
#
loop_
_entity_poly.entity_id
_entity_poly.type
_entity_poly.pdbx_seq_one_letter_code
_entity_poly.pdbx_strand_id
1 'polypeptide(L)'
;VHTLRRIVDSVNIPILSDGDNGFGNAIHAADTARAFETIGVAGIQVDDQVLPQSIPCTSKECNEWRYVEPKLIAIRKAVSPEFVILFRTIANITDDLDKAIWRINRAAELGADYAYVDGLKSYEEAQQVAAQAKIPLLINMNEKGACAKIPLEQIKALNYRIGLYPVASVTAAAQA
;
A
#
# COMPACT_ATOMS: atom_id res chain seq x y z
N VAL A 1 -0.41 12.54 13.04
CA VAL A 1 -1.71 13.21 12.87
C VAL A 1 -1.55 14.70 12.65
N HIS A 2 -0.82 15.46 13.50
CA HIS A 2 -0.71 16.92 13.39
C HIS A 2 -0.10 17.39 12.05
N THR A 3 1.02 16.80 11.60
CA THR A 3 1.64 17.12 10.30
C THR A 3 0.70 16.77 9.14
N LEU A 4 0.05 15.62 9.21
CA LEU A 4 -0.88 15.16 8.19
C LEU A 4 -2.09 16.08 8.06
N ARG A 5 -2.63 16.60 9.16
CA ARG A 5 -3.70 17.61 9.16
C ARG A 5 -3.29 18.85 8.37
N ARG A 6 -2.07 19.36 8.60
CA ARG A 6 -1.56 20.53 7.87
C ARG A 6 -1.45 20.29 6.36
N ILE A 7 -1.10 19.06 5.95
CA ILE A 7 -1.06 18.68 4.54
C ILE A 7 -2.49 18.69 3.96
N VAL A 8 -3.43 18.04 4.63
CA VAL A 8 -4.85 18.00 4.21
C VAL A 8 -5.41 19.42 4.06
N ASP A 9 -5.17 20.29 5.04
CA ASP A 9 -5.65 21.69 5.01
C ASP A 9 -5.01 22.56 3.91
N SER A 10 -3.89 22.14 3.33
CA SER A 10 -3.15 22.91 2.33
C SER A 10 -3.42 22.54 0.87
N VAL A 11 -4.21 21.48 0.62
CA VAL A 11 -4.49 21.00 -0.75
C VAL A 11 -5.95 20.68 -0.94
N ASN A 12 -6.41 20.73 -2.21
CA ASN A 12 -7.78 20.40 -2.61
C ASN A 12 -7.87 19.06 -3.37
N ILE A 13 -6.96 18.14 -3.07
CA ILE A 13 -6.93 16.79 -3.66
C ILE A 13 -7.02 15.74 -2.55
N PRO A 14 -7.54 14.54 -2.83
CA PRO A 14 -7.55 13.45 -1.86
C PRO A 14 -6.13 13.08 -1.41
N ILE A 15 -5.97 12.87 -0.11
CA ILE A 15 -4.72 12.41 0.50
C ILE A 15 -4.87 10.94 0.89
N LEU A 16 -4.00 10.09 0.37
CA LEU A 16 -3.78 8.74 0.84
C LEU A 16 -2.52 8.74 1.71
N SER A 17 -2.64 8.34 2.97
CA SER A 17 -1.52 8.34 3.91
C SER A 17 -0.99 6.95 4.18
N ASP A 18 0.33 6.84 4.30
CA ASP A 18 0.96 5.63 4.81
C ASP A 18 0.63 5.49 6.32
N GLY A 19 0.18 4.31 6.71
CA GLY A 19 -0.11 3.90 8.08
C GLY A 19 0.77 2.74 8.51
N ASP A 20 1.88 2.48 7.80
CA ASP A 20 2.78 1.35 8.06
C ASP A 20 1.98 0.05 8.27
N ASN A 21 2.29 -0.72 9.32
CA ASN A 21 1.52 -1.92 9.68
C ASN A 21 0.35 -1.65 10.64
N GLY A 22 -0.11 -0.39 10.77
CA GLY A 22 -1.15 0.04 11.70
C GLY A 22 -0.65 0.34 13.11
N PHE A 23 0.67 0.47 13.30
CA PHE A 23 1.37 0.86 14.54
C PHE A 23 1.04 -0.01 15.76
N GLY A 24 0.76 -1.29 15.56
CA GLY A 24 0.51 -2.23 16.65
C GLY A 24 -0.46 -3.35 16.30
N ASN A 25 -1.39 -3.63 17.20
CA ASN A 25 -2.42 -4.66 17.02
C ASN A 25 -3.66 -4.10 16.26
N ALA A 26 -4.71 -4.90 16.16
CA ALA A 26 -5.95 -4.53 15.46
C ALA A 26 -6.64 -3.27 16.04
N ILE A 27 -6.54 -3.04 17.35
CA ILE A 27 -7.11 -1.86 18.00
C ILE A 27 -6.36 -0.60 17.58
N HIS A 28 -5.02 -0.63 17.61
CA HIS A 28 -4.19 0.49 17.18
C HIS A 28 -4.39 0.81 15.69
N ALA A 29 -4.50 -0.21 14.84
CA ALA A 29 -4.75 -0.03 13.42
C ALA A 29 -6.11 0.65 13.16
N ALA A 30 -7.15 0.24 13.88
CA ALA A 30 -8.47 0.86 13.81
C ALA A 30 -8.45 2.32 14.30
N ASP A 31 -7.78 2.60 15.40
CA ASP A 31 -7.68 3.96 15.96
C ASP A 31 -6.86 4.88 15.04
N THR A 32 -5.80 4.35 14.41
CA THR A 32 -5.01 5.09 13.41
C THR A 32 -5.87 5.48 12.21
N ALA A 33 -6.61 4.53 11.65
CA ALA A 33 -7.48 4.78 10.49
C ALA A 33 -8.58 5.80 10.83
N ARG A 34 -9.22 5.66 11.98
CA ARG A 34 -10.24 6.62 12.47
C ARG A 34 -9.65 8.02 12.68
N ALA A 35 -8.43 8.11 13.23
CA ALA A 35 -7.76 9.38 13.42
C ALA A 35 -7.43 10.06 12.08
N PHE A 36 -7.04 9.28 11.05
CA PHE A 36 -6.78 9.79 9.70
C PHE A 36 -8.08 10.29 9.05
N GLU A 37 -9.14 9.50 9.10
CA GLU A 37 -10.44 9.90 8.57
C GLU A 37 -10.96 11.18 9.24
N THR A 38 -10.87 11.28 10.58
CA THR A 38 -11.33 12.43 11.35
C THR A 38 -10.67 13.75 10.92
N ILE A 39 -9.41 13.70 10.46
CA ILE A 39 -8.69 14.88 9.98
C ILE A 39 -8.85 15.12 8.47
N GLY A 40 -9.71 14.36 7.78
CA GLY A 40 -10.01 14.55 6.36
C GLY A 40 -9.07 13.83 5.40
N VAL A 41 -8.29 12.86 5.86
CA VAL A 41 -7.54 11.96 4.95
C VAL A 41 -8.51 11.07 4.22
N ALA A 42 -8.33 10.89 2.93
CA ALA A 42 -9.24 10.10 2.08
C ALA A 42 -9.01 8.59 2.19
N GLY A 43 -7.86 8.16 2.68
CA GLY A 43 -7.57 6.73 2.84
C GLY A 43 -6.24 6.44 3.51
N ILE A 44 -6.06 5.20 3.89
CA ILE A 44 -4.85 4.68 4.53
C ILE A 44 -4.21 3.58 3.67
N GLN A 45 -2.89 3.63 3.50
CA GLN A 45 -2.12 2.45 3.14
C GLN A 45 -1.76 1.69 4.41
N VAL A 46 -2.01 0.40 4.45
CA VAL A 46 -1.57 -0.47 5.54
C VAL A 46 -0.87 -1.69 4.98
N ASP A 47 0.24 -2.10 5.61
CA ASP A 47 1.05 -3.19 5.10
C ASP A 47 1.20 -4.37 6.07
N ASP A 48 1.77 -5.45 5.55
CA ASP A 48 2.07 -6.67 6.29
C ASP A 48 3.53 -6.77 6.77
N GLN A 49 4.29 -5.68 6.69
CA GLN A 49 5.69 -5.67 7.12
C GLN A 49 5.82 -5.73 8.65
N VAL A 50 6.83 -6.48 9.13
CA VAL A 50 7.22 -6.46 10.54
C VAL A 50 7.93 -5.15 10.85
N LEU A 51 7.48 -4.45 11.90
CA LEU A 51 8.09 -3.22 12.38
C LEU A 51 8.42 -3.34 13.89
N PRO A 52 9.46 -2.69 14.37
CA PRO A 52 10.47 -1.92 13.60
C PRO A 52 11.31 -2.82 12.71
N GLN A 53 11.79 -2.28 11.59
CA GLN A 53 12.73 -3.01 10.75
C GLN A 53 14.04 -3.26 11.50
N SER A 54 14.66 -4.42 11.26
CA SER A 54 16.00 -4.70 11.79
C SER A 54 17.04 -3.70 11.26
N ILE A 55 18.04 -3.41 12.09
CA ILE A 55 19.18 -2.56 11.70
C ILE A 55 20.39 -3.48 11.44
N PRO A 56 21.02 -3.39 10.25
CA PRO A 56 20.70 -2.56 9.10
C PRO A 56 19.41 -3.01 8.39
N CYS A 57 18.68 -2.11 7.76
CA CYS A 57 17.40 -2.37 7.05
C CYS A 57 17.57 -3.28 5.82
N THR A 58 18.31 -4.36 5.97
CA THR A 58 18.67 -5.31 4.91
C THR A 58 17.73 -6.50 4.84
N SER A 59 17.01 -6.80 5.93
CA SER A 59 16.03 -7.87 5.96
C SER A 59 14.63 -7.28 6.16
N LYS A 60 13.78 -7.46 5.16
CA LYS A 60 12.34 -7.25 5.30
C LYS A 60 11.73 -8.57 5.78
N GLU A 61 10.82 -8.48 6.74
CA GLU A 61 10.07 -9.62 7.22
C GLU A 61 8.58 -9.35 7.07
N CYS A 62 7.86 -10.36 6.64
CA CYS A 62 6.42 -10.31 6.46
C CYS A 62 5.71 -10.89 7.69
N ASN A 63 4.76 -10.17 8.24
CA ASN A 63 3.92 -10.67 9.32
C ASN A 63 3.14 -11.90 8.87
N GLU A 64 2.97 -12.89 9.76
CA GLU A 64 2.05 -13.98 9.53
C GLU A 64 0.62 -13.43 9.33
N TRP A 65 -0.12 -14.05 8.41
CA TRP A 65 -1.46 -13.57 8.04
C TRP A 65 -2.43 -13.46 9.22
N ARG A 66 -2.31 -14.35 10.21
CA ARG A 66 -3.13 -14.31 11.44
C ARG A 66 -3.01 -12.99 12.23
N TYR A 67 -1.94 -12.20 12.02
CA TYR A 67 -1.76 -10.87 12.63
C TYR A 67 -2.20 -9.74 11.71
N VAL A 68 -2.28 -9.96 10.39
CA VAL A 68 -2.69 -8.98 9.40
C VAL A 68 -4.21 -8.93 9.25
N GLU A 69 -4.85 -10.09 9.14
CA GLU A 69 -6.30 -10.24 8.94
C GLU A 69 -7.13 -9.47 9.98
N PRO A 70 -6.88 -9.60 11.30
CA PRO A 70 -7.64 -8.86 12.30
C PRO A 70 -7.52 -7.34 12.18
N LYS A 71 -6.37 -6.84 11.69
CA LYS A 71 -6.16 -5.40 11.48
C LYS A 71 -7.04 -4.87 10.36
N LEU A 72 -7.06 -5.55 9.21
CA LEU A 72 -7.91 -5.16 8.06
C LEU A 72 -9.38 -5.15 8.45
N ILE A 73 -9.86 -6.19 9.14
CA ILE A 73 -11.23 -6.27 9.64
C ILE A 73 -11.53 -5.10 10.59
N ALA A 74 -10.62 -4.78 11.51
CA ALA A 74 -10.79 -3.72 12.49
C ALA A 74 -10.80 -2.34 11.83
N ILE A 75 -9.90 -2.09 10.88
CA ILE A 75 -9.86 -0.84 10.11
C ILE A 75 -11.19 -0.66 9.36
N ARG A 76 -11.63 -1.67 8.57
CA ARG A 76 -12.86 -1.53 7.78
C ARG A 76 -14.09 -1.26 8.65
N LYS A 77 -14.17 -1.83 9.86
CA LYS A 77 -15.26 -1.58 10.80
C LYS A 77 -15.18 -0.21 11.49
N ALA A 78 -14.01 0.41 11.51
CA ALA A 78 -13.76 1.64 12.25
C ALA A 78 -13.99 2.91 11.43
N VAL A 79 -14.01 2.81 10.10
CA VAL A 79 -14.08 3.93 9.16
C VAL A 79 -15.30 3.83 8.26
N SER A 80 -15.68 4.94 7.62
CA SER A 80 -16.81 5.00 6.68
C SER A 80 -16.56 4.15 5.42
N PRO A 81 -17.61 3.79 4.68
CA PRO A 81 -17.46 3.08 3.39
C PRO A 81 -16.64 3.84 2.36
N GLU A 82 -16.64 5.17 2.42
CA GLU A 82 -15.93 6.06 1.50
C GLU A 82 -14.44 6.18 1.79
N PHE A 83 -14.00 5.81 3.01
CA PHE A 83 -12.59 5.84 3.39
C PHE A 83 -11.84 4.68 2.73
N VAL A 84 -10.83 5.02 1.92
CA VAL A 84 -10.08 4.06 1.11
C VAL A 84 -9.08 3.27 1.96
N ILE A 85 -9.11 1.95 1.84
CA ILE A 85 -8.11 1.05 2.42
C ILE A 85 -7.26 0.46 1.28
N LEU A 86 -5.99 0.86 1.22
CA LEU A 86 -5.01 0.28 0.32
C LEU A 86 -4.14 -0.71 1.10
N PHE A 87 -4.21 -1.98 0.76
CA PHE A 87 -3.38 -3.00 1.36
C PHE A 87 -2.09 -3.20 0.56
N ARG A 88 -0.94 -3.04 1.22
CA ARG A 88 0.38 -3.33 0.66
C ARG A 88 0.89 -4.66 1.20
N THR A 89 1.46 -5.49 0.32
CA THR A 89 2.21 -6.69 0.75
C THR A 89 3.64 -6.65 0.27
N ILE A 90 4.55 -7.07 1.16
CA ILE A 90 5.96 -7.28 0.83
C ILE A 90 6.28 -8.77 0.58
N ALA A 91 5.28 -9.64 0.52
CA ALA A 91 5.48 -11.08 0.38
C ALA A 91 6.24 -11.48 -0.90
N ASN A 92 6.15 -10.68 -1.99
CA ASN A 92 6.98 -10.91 -3.17
C ASN A 92 8.49 -10.71 -2.93
N ILE A 93 8.86 -9.98 -1.89
CA ILE A 93 10.26 -9.74 -1.51
C ILE A 93 10.74 -10.82 -0.55
N THR A 94 9.90 -11.24 0.39
CA THR A 94 10.26 -12.13 1.51
C THR A 94 10.00 -13.60 1.22
N ASP A 95 9.02 -13.89 0.36
CA ASP A 95 8.56 -15.24 0.06
C ASP A 95 8.53 -15.45 -1.48
N ASP A 96 7.33 -15.33 -2.08
CA ASP A 96 7.10 -15.49 -3.51
C ASP A 96 5.89 -14.68 -4.00
N LEU A 97 5.74 -14.63 -5.33
CA LEU A 97 4.68 -13.88 -6.00
C LEU A 97 3.29 -14.49 -5.75
N ASP A 98 3.17 -15.81 -5.71
CA ASP A 98 1.88 -16.48 -5.51
C ASP A 98 1.35 -16.18 -4.12
N LYS A 99 2.21 -16.14 -3.11
CA LYS A 99 1.84 -15.73 -1.75
C LYS A 99 1.42 -14.26 -1.70
N ALA A 100 2.11 -13.38 -2.44
CA ALA A 100 1.70 -11.98 -2.54
C ALA A 100 0.31 -11.83 -3.17
N ILE A 101 0.04 -12.56 -4.27
CA ILE A 101 -1.28 -12.59 -4.95
C ILE A 101 -2.37 -13.13 -4.02
N TRP A 102 -2.08 -14.21 -3.29
CA TRP A 102 -3.02 -14.74 -2.30
C TRP A 102 -3.38 -13.69 -1.25
N ARG A 103 -2.37 -12.97 -0.70
CA ARG A 103 -2.57 -11.95 0.33
C ARG A 103 -3.44 -10.78 -0.15
N ILE A 104 -3.19 -10.25 -1.34
CA ILE A 104 -4.00 -9.14 -1.87
C ILE A 104 -5.44 -9.56 -2.14
N ASN A 105 -5.66 -10.78 -2.63
CA ASN A 105 -7.00 -11.31 -2.85
C ASN A 105 -7.74 -11.55 -1.52
N ARG A 106 -7.02 -12.01 -0.50
CA ARG A 106 -7.59 -12.15 0.84
C ARG A 106 -7.92 -10.79 1.46
N ALA A 107 -7.07 -9.78 1.26
CA ALA A 107 -7.35 -8.41 1.71
C ALA A 107 -8.60 -7.82 1.04
N ALA A 108 -8.82 -8.09 -0.24
CA ALA A 108 -10.04 -7.71 -0.95
C ALA A 108 -11.31 -8.29 -0.28
N GLU A 109 -11.28 -9.56 0.12
CA GLU A 109 -12.40 -10.21 0.82
C GLU A 109 -12.67 -9.59 2.20
N LEU A 110 -11.67 -8.92 2.79
CA LEU A 110 -11.76 -8.25 4.10
C LEU A 110 -12.11 -6.76 3.99
N GLY A 111 -12.34 -6.26 2.77
CA GLY A 111 -12.80 -4.89 2.54
C GLY A 111 -11.69 -3.88 2.23
N ALA A 112 -10.52 -4.33 1.76
CA ALA A 112 -9.57 -3.46 1.10
C ALA A 112 -10.12 -3.01 -0.27
N ASP A 113 -9.89 -1.74 -0.63
CA ASP A 113 -10.38 -1.14 -1.88
C ASP A 113 -9.34 -1.21 -3.00
N TYR A 114 -8.06 -1.17 -2.64
CA TYR A 114 -6.92 -1.29 -3.53
C TYR A 114 -5.85 -2.18 -2.93
N ALA A 115 -5.00 -2.74 -3.79
CA ALA A 115 -3.83 -3.49 -3.33
C ALA A 115 -2.54 -3.07 -4.04
N TYR A 116 -1.44 -3.29 -3.35
CA TYR A 116 -0.10 -3.01 -3.81
C TYR A 116 0.82 -4.19 -3.48
N VAL A 117 1.39 -4.81 -4.51
CA VAL A 117 2.46 -5.81 -4.37
C VAL A 117 3.79 -5.10 -4.52
N ASP A 118 4.55 -4.99 -3.42
CA ASP A 118 5.88 -4.38 -3.44
C ASP A 118 6.92 -5.34 -4.02
N GLY A 119 7.95 -4.76 -4.66
CA GLY A 119 9.10 -5.53 -5.15
C GLY A 119 8.87 -6.33 -6.42
N LEU A 120 7.94 -5.89 -7.30
CA LEU A 120 7.81 -6.48 -8.63
C LEU A 120 9.11 -6.31 -9.42
N LYS A 121 9.60 -7.39 -10.02
CA LYS A 121 10.92 -7.47 -10.67
C LYS A 121 10.85 -7.32 -12.18
N SER A 122 9.66 -7.47 -12.80
CA SER A 122 9.49 -7.43 -14.24
C SER A 122 8.05 -7.06 -14.65
N TYR A 123 7.86 -6.82 -15.94
CA TYR A 123 6.53 -6.64 -16.52
C TYR A 123 5.70 -7.91 -16.45
N GLU A 124 6.32 -9.07 -16.61
CA GLU A 124 5.66 -10.38 -16.54
C GLU A 124 5.07 -10.63 -15.14
N GLU A 125 5.81 -10.28 -14.08
CA GLU A 125 5.26 -10.33 -12.72
C GLU A 125 4.08 -9.37 -12.56
N ALA A 126 4.19 -8.15 -13.10
CA ALA A 126 3.07 -7.20 -13.07
C ALA A 126 1.83 -7.72 -13.83
N GLN A 127 2.03 -8.37 -14.99
CA GLN A 127 0.94 -9.02 -15.73
C GLN A 127 0.33 -10.18 -14.94
N GLN A 128 1.15 -11.02 -14.31
CA GLN A 128 0.67 -12.15 -13.52
C GLN A 128 -0.18 -11.68 -12.34
N VAL A 129 0.27 -10.65 -11.61
CA VAL A 129 -0.50 -10.03 -10.52
C VAL A 129 -1.82 -9.48 -11.06
N ALA A 130 -1.77 -8.71 -12.14
CA ALA A 130 -2.96 -8.09 -12.73
C ALA A 130 -4.00 -9.12 -13.20
N ALA A 131 -3.54 -10.24 -13.76
CA ALA A 131 -4.41 -11.31 -14.25
C ALA A 131 -5.12 -12.08 -13.14
N GLN A 132 -4.53 -12.14 -11.93
CA GLN A 132 -5.04 -12.95 -10.83
C GLN A 132 -5.64 -12.11 -9.68
N ALA A 133 -5.41 -10.80 -9.68
CA ALA A 133 -5.94 -9.91 -8.65
C ALA A 133 -7.46 -9.72 -8.80
N LYS A 134 -8.18 -9.88 -7.70
CA LYS A 134 -9.62 -9.62 -7.58
C LYS A 134 -9.93 -8.18 -7.13
N ILE A 135 -8.93 -7.33 -7.10
CA ILE A 135 -8.96 -5.97 -6.55
C ILE A 135 -8.18 -5.03 -7.47
N PRO A 136 -8.59 -3.75 -7.62
CA PRO A 136 -7.79 -2.76 -8.33
C PRO A 136 -6.41 -2.57 -7.70
N LEU A 137 -5.40 -2.33 -8.54
CA LEU A 137 -4.01 -2.35 -8.13
C LEU A 137 -3.34 -0.97 -8.18
N LEU A 138 -2.39 -0.77 -7.26
CA LEU A 138 -1.36 0.26 -7.31
C LEU A 138 -0.05 -0.35 -7.80
N ILE A 139 0.66 0.35 -8.68
CA ILE A 139 2.00 -0.01 -9.12
C ILE A 139 3.02 1.04 -8.69
N ASN A 140 4.17 0.58 -8.18
CA ASN A 140 5.28 1.45 -7.81
C ASN A 140 6.17 1.73 -9.04
N MET A 141 6.19 3.00 -9.45
CA MET A 141 6.95 3.54 -10.57
C MET A 141 8.24 4.23 -10.09
N ASN A 142 8.87 3.68 -9.04
CA ASN A 142 10.17 4.18 -8.58
C ASN A 142 11.19 4.17 -9.74
N GLU A 143 11.84 5.30 -10.01
CA GLU A 143 12.73 5.49 -11.18
C GLU A 143 13.86 4.46 -11.28
N LYS A 144 14.27 3.88 -10.15
CA LYS A 144 15.28 2.81 -10.08
C LYS A 144 14.68 1.39 -10.10
N GLY A 145 13.34 1.29 -10.06
CA GLY A 145 12.62 0.03 -10.04
C GLY A 145 12.43 -0.59 -11.43
N ALA A 146 12.18 -1.88 -11.47
CA ALA A 146 11.94 -2.60 -12.73
C ALA A 146 10.70 -2.06 -13.47
N CYS A 147 9.66 -1.67 -12.74
CA CYS A 147 8.39 -1.19 -13.31
C CYS A 147 8.48 0.21 -13.93
N ALA A 148 9.47 1.04 -13.56
CA ALA A 148 9.61 2.40 -14.09
C ALA A 148 9.86 2.45 -15.61
N LYS A 149 10.35 1.38 -16.17
CA LYS A 149 10.63 1.26 -17.62
C LYS A 149 9.43 0.78 -18.42
N ILE A 150 8.35 0.41 -17.76
CA ILE A 150 7.14 -0.09 -18.43
C ILE A 150 6.35 1.11 -18.96
N PRO A 151 6.01 1.15 -20.27
CA PRO A 151 5.19 2.22 -20.82
C PRO A 151 3.84 2.33 -20.11
N LEU A 152 3.40 3.56 -19.81
CA LEU A 152 2.12 3.80 -19.10
C LEU A 152 0.91 3.15 -19.78
N GLU A 153 0.91 3.10 -21.12
CA GLU A 153 -0.19 2.48 -21.88
C GLU A 153 -0.27 0.96 -21.63
N GLN A 154 0.87 0.30 -21.38
CA GLN A 154 0.88 -1.11 -20.99
C GLN A 154 0.38 -1.30 -19.57
N ILE A 155 0.73 -0.40 -18.64
CA ILE A 155 0.22 -0.41 -17.27
C ILE A 155 -1.29 -0.17 -17.23
N LYS A 156 -1.79 0.80 -18.03
CA LYS A 156 -3.22 1.09 -18.14
C LYS A 156 -4.04 -0.08 -18.71
N ALA A 157 -3.45 -0.87 -19.61
CA ALA A 157 -4.11 -2.05 -20.18
C ALA A 157 -4.32 -3.18 -19.15
N LEU A 158 -3.61 -3.13 -18.02
CA LEU A 158 -3.75 -4.03 -16.89
C LEU A 158 -4.71 -3.43 -15.84
N ASN A 159 -4.95 -4.14 -14.75
CA ASN A 159 -5.84 -3.68 -13.67
C ASN A 159 -5.17 -2.68 -12.70
N TYR A 160 -4.12 -1.99 -13.12
CA TYR A 160 -3.50 -0.92 -12.33
C TYR A 160 -4.25 0.38 -12.50
N ARG A 161 -4.67 0.98 -11.37
CA ARG A 161 -5.46 2.21 -11.30
C ARG A 161 -4.71 3.38 -10.72
N ILE A 162 -3.63 3.09 -9.98
CA ILE A 162 -2.79 4.10 -9.30
C ILE A 162 -1.34 3.84 -9.67
N GLY A 163 -0.64 4.89 -10.13
CA GLY A 163 0.82 4.90 -10.30
C GLY A 163 1.46 5.69 -9.16
N LEU A 164 2.30 5.06 -8.36
CA LEU A 164 3.03 5.70 -7.27
C LEU A 164 4.44 6.08 -7.71
N TYR A 165 4.80 7.34 -7.57
CA TYR A 165 6.14 7.89 -7.85
C TYR A 165 6.80 8.37 -6.54
N PRO A 166 7.31 7.45 -5.69
CA PRO A 166 7.59 7.75 -4.28
C PRO A 166 8.75 8.72 -4.06
N VAL A 167 9.68 8.83 -5.00
CA VAL A 167 10.91 9.64 -4.84
C VAL A 167 11.05 10.75 -5.88
N ALA A 168 10.09 10.91 -6.80
CA ALA A 168 10.20 11.85 -7.92
C ALA A 168 10.49 13.30 -7.48
N SER A 169 9.76 13.81 -6.47
CA SER A 169 9.97 15.18 -5.97
C SER A 169 11.32 15.36 -5.28
N VAL A 170 11.75 14.36 -4.50
CA VAL A 170 13.06 14.40 -3.80
C VAL A 170 14.20 14.29 -4.81
N THR A 171 14.07 13.40 -5.79
CA THR A 171 15.07 13.26 -6.87
C THR A 171 15.19 14.55 -7.69
N ALA A 172 14.07 15.14 -8.07
CA ALA A 172 14.06 16.40 -8.80
C ALA A 172 14.71 17.54 -7.99
N ALA A 173 14.40 17.65 -6.70
CA ALA A 173 15.00 18.66 -5.82
C ALA A 173 16.51 18.45 -5.62
N ALA A 174 16.98 17.21 -5.61
CA ALA A 174 18.41 16.90 -5.46
C ALA A 174 19.22 17.13 -6.74
N GLN A 175 18.57 17.26 -7.90
CA GLN A 175 19.20 17.51 -9.22
C GLN A 175 19.20 18.98 -9.62
N ALA A 176 18.43 19.81 -8.90
CA ALA A 176 18.30 21.26 -9.16
C ALA A 176 19.40 22.07 -8.46
#